data_59bae04d3f72b8e2e7def50e30e35c62
#
_entry.id   59bae04d3f72b8e2e7def50e30e35c62
#
_cell.length_a   1.000
_cell.length_b   1.000
_cell.length_c   1.000
_cell.angle_alpha   90.00
_cell.angle_beta   90.00
_cell.angle_gamma   90.00
#
_symmetry.space_group_name_H-M   'P 1'
#
loop_
_entity.id
_entity.type
_entity.pdbx_description
1 polymer ?
#
loop_
_entity_poly.entity_id
_entity_poly.type
_entity_poly.pdbx_seq_one_letter_code
_entity_poly.pdbx_strand_id
1 'polypeptide(L)'
;GLMPAASAAGISERTARKWLKRFAEQGLAGLYDRSSRPQTTRTTCDAALCRRIEQLRRSRMPMRSIARIVGRSVSTISRLLARLGLSSLKALEPANLAVRYERQRPGELLHMDTKKLGRIVVTGHRATGDPRDHTRGAGWEFAHVAIDDHSRVGFVQMHADERKGSAVEFLKASVAHYAALGVKIERLITDNGAAYRSRLFAQTCQAMGIKHSFTKPYRPQTN
;
A
#
# COMPACT_ATOMS: atom_id res chain seq x y z
N GLY A 1 69.01 -7.77 -1.88
CA GLY A 1 68.30 -7.70 -0.60
C GLY A 1 66.85 -7.23 -0.79
N LEU A 2 66.02 -7.42 0.22
CA LEU A 2 64.56 -7.12 0.14
C LEU A 2 64.27 -5.62 -0.03
N MET A 3 65.06 -4.75 0.61
CA MET A 3 64.88 -3.29 0.55
C MET A 3 65.00 -2.72 -0.90
N PRO A 4 66.07 -3.05 -1.66
CA PRO A 4 66.18 -2.58 -3.04
C PRO A 4 65.04 -3.05 -3.94
N ALA A 5 64.60 -4.30 -3.75
CA ALA A 5 63.51 -4.86 -4.53
C ALA A 5 62.15 -4.21 -4.21
N ALA A 6 61.87 -3.93 -2.93
CA ALA A 6 60.68 -3.23 -2.48
C ALA A 6 60.62 -1.78 -3.02
N SER A 7 61.79 -1.09 -2.97
CA SER A 7 61.90 0.26 -3.52
C SER A 7 61.68 0.29 -5.04
N ALA A 8 62.27 -0.66 -5.77
CA ALA A 8 62.09 -0.80 -7.21
C ALA A 8 60.63 -1.08 -7.59
N ALA A 9 59.91 -1.83 -6.72
CA ALA A 9 58.46 -2.11 -6.92
C ALA A 9 57.52 -1.00 -6.37
N GLY A 10 58.07 0.11 -5.84
CA GLY A 10 57.26 1.21 -5.30
C GLY A 10 56.43 0.85 -4.05
N ILE A 11 56.83 -0.20 -3.30
CA ILE A 11 56.11 -0.68 -2.11
C ILE A 11 56.99 -0.58 -0.85
N SER A 12 56.34 -0.47 0.30
CA SER A 12 57.07 -0.48 1.57
C SER A 12 57.70 -1.86 1.87
N GLU A 13 58.81 -1.89 2.58
CA GLU A 13 59.46 -3.12 3.03
C GLU A 13 58.48 -4.04 3.79
N ARG A 14 57.61 -3.47 4.62
CA ARG A 14 56.57 -4.19 5.34
C ARG A 14 55.61 -4.89 4.38
N THR A 15 55.22 -4.22 3.29
CA THR A 15 54.35 -4.78 2.25
C THR A 15 55.08 -5.90 1.51
N ALA A 16 56.34 -5.71 1.15
CA ALA A 16 57.14 -6.73 0.48
C ALA A 16 57.30 -7.99 1.38
N ARG A 17 57.60 -7.85 2.66
CA ARG A 17 57.67 -8.98 3.60
C ARG A 17 56.33 -9.73 3.71
N LYS A 18 55.22 -9.00 3.73
CA LYS A 18 53.87 -9.59 3.75
C LYS A 18 53.62 -10.47 2.52
N TRP A 19 53.96 -9.97 1.33
CA TRP A 19 53.75 -10.70 0.09
C TRP A 19 54.69 -11.91 -0.03
N LEU A 20 55.95 -11.78 0.36
CA LEU A 20 56.90 -12.91 0.41
C LEU A 20 56.43 -14.01 1.35
N LYS A 21 55.93 -13.65 2.53
CA LYS A 21 55.38 -14.63 3.46
C LYS A 21 54.18 -15.37 2.85
N ARG A 22 53.27 -14.67 2.22
CA ARG A 22 52.10 -15.27 1.54
C ARG A 22 52.52 -16.19 0.38
N PHE A 23 53.51 -15.76 -0.37
CA PHE A 23 54.05 -16.59 -1.46
C PHE A 23 54.72 -17.86 -0.93
N ALA A 24 55.52 -17.76 0.13
CA ALA A 24 56.16 -18.92 0.77
C ALA A 24 55.15 -19.92 1.34
N GLU A 25 54.05 -19.44 1.91
CA GLU A 25 52.97 -20.27 2.50
C GLU A 25 52.01 -20.87 1.49
N GLN A 26 51.71 -20.18 0.38
CA GLN A 26 50.60 -20.53 -0.52
C GLN A 26 50.96 -20.46 -2.02
N GLY A 27 52.24 -20.25 -2.34
CA GLY A 27 52.68 -20.10 -3.71
C GLY A 27 51.97 -18.92 -4.43
N LEU A 28 51.77 -19.05 -5.72
CA LEU A 28 51.08 -18.03 -6.53
C LEU A 28 49.69 -17.66 -6.03
N ALA A 29 48.95 -18.59 -5.42
CA ALA A 29 47.64 -18.33 -4.84
C ALA A 29 47.65 -17.31 -3.71
N GLY A 30 48.78 -17.21 -2.97
CA GLY A 30 48.97 -16.21 -1.91
C GLY A 30 49.10 -14.76 -2.40
N LEU A 31 49.34 -14.57 -3.70
CA LEU A 31 49.47 -13.25 -4.31
C LEU A 31 48.12 -12.67 -4.82
N TYR A 32 47.05 -13.43 -4.80
CA TYR A 32 45.73 -12.89 -5.12
C TYR A 32 45.17 -12.05 -3.97
N ASP A 33 44.38 -11.06 -4.32
CA ASP A 33 43.68 -10.22 -3.34
C ASP A 33 42.71 -11.05 -2.49
N ARG A 34 42.79 -10.86 -1.20
CA ARG A 34 41.86 -11.49 -0.25
C ARG A 34 40.73 -10.53 0.07
N SER A 35 39.57 -11.09 0.32
CA SER A 35 38.43 -10.29 0.81
C SER A 35 38.83 -9.47 2.05
N SER A 36 38.55 -8.19 2.03
CA SER A 36 38.73 -7.27 3.16
C SER A 36 37.67 -7.46 4.27
N ARG A 37 36.68 -8.35 4.01
CA ARG A 37 35.61 -8.63 4.97
C ARG A 37 36.19 -9.29 6.24
N PRO A 38 35.84 -8.83 7.44
CA PRO A 38 36.24 -9.50 8.69
C PRO A 38 35.78 -10.96 8.70
N GLN A 39 36.70 -11.86 9.11
CA GLN A 39 36.39 -13.30 9.22
C GLN A 39 35.37 -13.59 10.33
N THR A 40 35.34 -12.75 11.37
CA THR A 40 34.34 -12.82 12.45
C THR A 40 33.59 -11.50 12.55
N THR A 41 32.28 -11.55 12.45
CA THR A 41 31.40 -10.40 12.71
C THR A 41 30.67 -10.64 14.02
N ARG A 42 30.79 -9.69 14.97
CA ARG A 42 30.11 -9.76 16.28
C ARG A 42 28.57 -9.75 16.24
N THR A 43 27.99 -9.53 15.08
CA THR A 43 26.55 -9.31 14.90
C THR A 43 25.87 -10.34 13.99
N THR A 44 26.43 -11.53 13.88
CA THR A 44 25.78 -12.58 13.10
C THR A 44 24.60 -13.11 13.92
N CYS A 45 23.37 -12.91 13.45
CA CYS A 45 22.21 -13.65 13.96
C CYS A 45 22.43 -15.12 13.63
N ASP A 46 22.35 -16.00 14.61
CA ASP A 46 22.40 -17.43 14.38
C ASP A 46 21.16 -17.89 13.57
N ALA A 47 21.26 -19.08 13.01
CA ALA A 47 20.19 -19.62 12.18
C ALA A 47 18.88 -19.86 12.99
N ALA A 48 19.00 -20.16 14.27
CA ALA A 48 17.84 -20.39 15.14
C ALA A 48 17.08 -19.09 15.39
N LEU A 49 17.80 -18.01 15.68
CA LEU A 49 17.21 -16.68 15.85
C LEU A 49 16.56 -16.18 14.55
N CYS A 50 17.20 -16.41 13.39
CA CYS A 50 16.63 -16.06 12.10
C CYS A 50 15.29 -16.77 11.84
N ARG A 51 15.23 -18.09 12.07
CA ARG A 51 13.98 -18.88 11.96
C ARG A 51 12.92 -18.38 12.92
N ARG A 52 13.28 -18.06 14.16
CA ARG A 52 12.32 -17.53 15.15
C ARG A 52 11.73 -16.20 14.72
N ILE A 53 12.56 -15.28 14.20
CA ILE A 53 12.10 -13.98 13.68
C ILE A 53 11.16 -14.17 12.48
N GLU A 54 11.49 -15.09 11.57
CA GLU A 54 10.63 -15.42 10.42
C GLU A 54 9.27 -15.97 10.87
N GLN A 55 9.23 -16.93 11.80
CA GLN A 55 7.98 -17.46 12.36
C GLN A 55 7.09 -16.37 12.96
N LEU A 56 7.69 -15.51 13.81
CA LEU A 56 6.96 -14.39 14.42
C LEU A 56 6.44 -13.41 13.36
N ARG A 57 7.18 -13.19 12.28
CA ARG A 57 6.74 -12.32 11.19
C ARG A 57 5.61 -12.96 10.39
N ARG A 58 5.70 -14.27 10.09
CA ARG A 58 4.64 -15.03 9.40
C ARG A 58 3.34 -15.08 10.21
N SER A 59 3.42 -15.04 11.56
CA SER A 59 2.24 -14.83 12.43
C SER A 59 1.76 -13.37 12.49
N ARG A 60 2.18 -12.52 11.51
CA ARG A 60 1.78 -11.12 11.30
C ARG A 60 2.22 -10.16 12.41
N MET A 61 3.20 -10.54 13.20
CA MET A 61 3.67 -9.69 14.29
C MET A 61 4.45 -8.46 13.79
N PRO A 62 4.19 -7.25 14.34
CA PRO A 62 4.93 -6.04 14.00
C PRO A 62 6.41 -6.13 14.37
N MET A 63 7.29 -5.48 13.59
CA MET A 63 8.76 -5.49 13.82
C MET A 63 9.16 -5.05 15.23
N ARG A 64 8.48 -4.05 15.80
CA ARG A 64 8.75 -3.57 17.17
C ARG A 64 8.46 -4.65 18.21
N SER A 65 7.40 -5.42 18.05
CA SER A 65 7.04 -6.52 18.95
C SER A 65 8.03 -7.67 18.83
N ILE A 66 8.43 -8.03 17.60
CA ILE A 66 9.46 -9.04 17.35
C ILE A 66 10.78 -8.62 18.03
N ALA A 67 11.21 -7.37 17.84
CA ALA A 67 12.42 -6.83 18.43
C ALA A 67 12.43 -6.99 19.98
N ARG A 68 11.31 -6.71 20.62
CA ARG A 68 11.14 -6.87 22.07
C ARG A 68 11.22 -8.33 22.50
N ILE A 69 10.58 -9.24 21.79
CA ILE A 69 10.54 -10.67 22.13
C ILE A 69 11.92 -11.31 22.00
N VAL A 70 12.66 -10.97 20.93
CA VAL A 70 13.96 -11.59 20.65
C VAL A 70 15.16 -10.82 21.23
N GLY A 71 14.90 -9.70 21.92
CA GLY A 71 15.98 -8.91 22.56
C GLY A 71 16.96 -8.29 21.55
N ARG A 72 16.48 -7.87 20.37
CA ARG A 72 17.29 -7.26 19.32
C ARG A 72 16.75 -5.91 18.91
N SER A 73 17.63 -5.03 18.38
CA SER A 73 17.19 -3.72 17.89
C SER A 73 16.22 -3.84 16.70
N VAL A 74 15.29 -2.91 16.57
CA VAL A 74 14.35 -2.85 15.45
C VAL A 74 15.08 -2.78 14.10
N SER A 75 16.22 -2.07 14.04
CA SER A 75 17.05 -1.97 12.84
C SER A 75 17.66 -3.31 12.42
N THR A 76 18.03 -4.16 13.39
CA THR A 76 18.50 -5.53 13.12
C THR A 76 17.36 -6.39 12.55
N ILE A 77 16.16 -6.33 13.16
CA ILE A 77 14.99 -7.05 12.68
C ILE A 77 14.62 -6.58 11.27
N SER A 78 14.60 -5.27 11.03
CA SER A 78 14.28 -4.70 9.70
C SER A 78 15.24 -5.22 8.62
N ARG A 79 16.56 -5.19 8.87
CA ARG A 79 17.55 -5.69 7.91
C ARG A 79 17.40 -7.19 7.63
N LEU A 80 17.10 -7.97 8.66
CA LEU A 80 16.90 -9.40 8.52
C LEU A 80 15.63 -9.70 7.71
N LEU A 81 14.52 -9.04 8.04
CA LEU A 81 13.25 -9.20 7.31
C LEU A 81 13.37 -8.72 5.86
N ALA A 82 14.19 -7.70 5.59
CA ALA A 82 14.48 -7.26 4.22
C ALA A 82 15.17 -8.35 3.40
N ARG A 83 16.19 -9.02 3.98
CA ARG A 83 16.88 -10.16 3.34
C ARG A 83 15.95 -11.34 3.07
N LEU A 84 14.94 -11.54 3.92
CA LEU A 84 13.94 -12.61 3.78
C LEU A 84 12.75 -12.21 2.87
N GLY A 85 12.71 -10.99 2.33
CA GLY A 85 11.57 -10.49 1.56
C GLY A 85 10.31 -10.23 2.39
N LEU A 86 10.42 -10.15 3.73
CA LEU A 86 9.32 -10.06 4.69
C LEU A 86 9.19 -8.67 5.35
N SER A 87 9.72 -7.63 4.73
CA SER A 87 9.68 -6.25 5.25
C SER A 87 8.25 -5.74 5.43
N SER A 88 7.36 -6.04 4.50
CA SER A 88 5.95 -5.65 4.53
C SER A 88 5.07 -6.80 5.00
N LEU A 89 4.06 -6.51 5.83
CA LEU A 89 3.02 -7.49 6.18
C LEU A 89 2.18 -7.89 4.96
N LYS A 90 2.08 -6.99 3.96
CA LYS A 90 1.40 -7.26 2.69
C LYS A 90 2.13 -8.34 1.87
N ALA A 91 3.45 -8.46 2.00
CA ALA A 91 4.22 -9.51 1.31
C ALA A 91 3.92 -10.93 1.84
N LEU A 92 3.27 -11.06 3.01
CA LEU A 92 2.81 -12.32 3.57
C LEU A 92 1.46 -12.80 3.00
N GLU A 93 0.77 -11.92 2.30
CA GLU A 93 -0.50 -12.27 1.69
C GLU A 93 -0.22 -12.90 0.33
N PRO A 94 -0.83 -14.06 0.02
CA PRO A 94 -0.86 -14.51 -1.35
C PRO A 94 -1.47 -13.38 -2.19
N ALA A 95 -0.92 -13.14 -3.38
CA ALA A 95 -1.51 -12.19 -4.31
C ALA A 95 -2.98 -12.61 -4.49
N ASN A 96 -3.89 -11.89 -3.84
CA ASN A 96 -5.31 -12.05 -4.07
C ASN A 96 -5.53 -11.65 -5.53
N LEU A 97 -5.60 -12.63 -6.40
CA LEU A 97 -6.15 -12.44 -7.73
C LEU A 97 -7.54 -11.84 -7.48
N ALA A 98 -7.72 -10.58 -7.87
CA ALA A 98 -9.01 -9.94 -7.80
C ALA A 98 -9.95 -10.75 -8.70
N VAL A 99 -10.77 -11.59 -8.09
CA VAL A 99 -11.83 -12.29 -8.81
C VAL A 99 -12.82 -11.21 -9.18
N ARG A 100 -12.75 -10.75 -10.42
CA ARG A 100 -13.78 -9.89 -11.00
C ARG A 100 -15.09 -10.68 -10.96
N TYR A 101 -16.05 -10.20 -10.22
CA TYR A 101 -17.44 -10.65 -10.34
C TYR A 101 -18.21 -9.61 -11.12
N GLU A 102 -19.12 -10.05 -11.93
CA GLU A 102 -20.06 -9.22 -12.68
C GLU A 102 -21.44 -9.82 -12.47
N ARG A 103 -22.43 -8.99 -12.17
CA ARG A 103 -23.80 -9.44 -12.02
C ARG A 103 -24.38 -9.79 -13.39
N GLN A 104 -25.40 -10.65 -13.39
CA GLN A 104 -25.93 -11.20 -14.64
C GLN A 104 -26.95 -10.28 -15.31
N ARG A 105 -27.59 -9.39 -14.55
CA ARG A 105 -28.64 -8.50 -15.05
C ARG A 105 -28.47 -7.08 -14.49
N PRO A 106 -28.87 -6.04 -15.29
CA PRO A 106 -28.93 -4.68 -14.79
C PRO A 106 -29.83 -4.58 -13.55
N GLY A 107 -29.41 -3.77 -12.56
CA GLY A 107 -30.16 -3.53 -11.34
C GLY A 107 -29.95 -4.55 -10.20
N GLU A 108 -29.29 -5.69 -10.46
CA GLU A 108 -28.98 -6.64 -9.39
C GLU A 108 -28.08 -6.06 -8.30
N LEU A 109 -27.17 -5.15 -8.67
CA LEU A 109 -26.28 -4.48 -7.74
C LEU A 109 -25.91 -3.10 -8.24
N LEU A 110 -26.24 -2.09 -7.46
CA LEU A 110 -25.83 -0.71 -7.65
C LEU A 110 -24.68 -0.40 -6.68
N HIS A 111 -23.59 0.13 -7.19
CA HIS A 111 -22.50 0.69 -6.40
C HIS A 111 -22.76 2.18 -6.17
N MET A 112 -22.62 2.66 -4.95
CA MET A 112 -22.78 4.08 -4.64
C MET A 112 -21.61 4.58 -3.82
N ASP A 113 -21.04 5.71 -4.23
CA ASP A 113 -19.89 6.37 -3.60
C ASP A 113 -20.06 7.89 -3.62
N THR A 114 -19.30 8.59 -2.80
CA THR A 114 -19.23 10.05 -2.78
C THR A 114 -17.81 10.51 -2.96
N LYS A 115 -17.57 11.33 -3.97
CA LYS A 115 -16.27 11.97 -4.25
C LYS A 115 -16.29 13.41 -3.78
N LYS A 116 -15.40 13.73 -2.85
CA LYS A 116 -15.14 15.10 -2.41
C LYS A 116 -14.19 15.78 -3.39
N LEU A 117 -14.64 16.83 -4.03
CA LEU A 117 -13.92 17.61 -5.03
C LEU A 117 -13.63 19.01 -4.50
N GLY A 118 -12.41 19.51 -4.71
CA GLY A 118 -12.11 20.91 -4.45
C GLY A 118 -12.85 21.80 -5.45
N ARG A 119 -13.59 22.80 -4.94
CA ARG A 119 -14.26 23.76 -5.81
C ARG A 119 -13.22 24.59 -6.56
N ILE A 120 -13.35 24.70 -7.86
CA ILE A 120 -12.53 25.53 -8.72
C ILE A 120 -13.24 26.86 -8.95
N VAL A 121 -12.70 27.93 -8.38
CA VAL A 121 -13.24 29.30 -8.53
C VAL A 121 -12.45 30.07 -9.57
N VAL A 122 -11.14 29.87 -9.62
CA VAL A 122 -10.22 30.43 -10.62
C VAL A 122 -9.22 29.38 -11.05
N THR A 123 -8.61 29.60 -12.20
CA THR A 123 -7.56 28.73 -12.72
C THR A 123 -6.37 28.72 -11.73
N GLY A 124 -6.01 27.54 -11.24
CA GLY A 124 -4.95 27.37 -10.25
C GLY A 124 -3.57 27.17 -10.87
N HIS A 125 -2.55 27.20 -10.01
CA HIS A 125 -1.13 27.11 -10.37
C HIS A 125 -0.74 25.93 -11.28
N ARG A 126 -1.48 24.82 -11.26
CA ARG A 126 -1.21 23.68 -12.14
C ARG A 126 -1.46 23.99 -13.61
N ALA A 127 -2.34 24.94 -13.91
CA ALA A 127 -2.63 25.36 -15.28
C ALA A 127 -1.88 26.63 -15.66
N THR A 128 -1.68 27.55 -14.72
CA THR A 128 -0.98 28.83 -14.96
C THR A 128 0.54 28.74 -14.84
N GLY A 129 1.05 27.73 -14.06
CA GLY A 129 2.46 27.61 -13.75
C GLY A 129 2.96 28.54 -12.62
N ASP A 130 2.14 29.49 -12.15
CA ASP A 130 2.52 30.41 -11.07
C ASP A 130 2.05 29.84 -9.70
N PRO A 131 2.97 29.55 -8.75
CA PRO A 131 2.63 29.06 -7.43
C PRO A 131 1.73 30.00 -6.59
N ARG A 132 1.59 31.25 -6.99
CA ARG A 132 0.73 32.25 -6.31
C ARG A 132 -0.74 32.08 -6.71
N ASP A 133 -1.01 31.45 -7.83
CA ASP A 133 -2.37 31.23 -8.35
C ASP A 133 -3.05 30.11 -7.57
N HIS A 134 -3.55 30.44 -6.38
CA HIS A 134 -4.35 29.55 -5.57
C HIS A 134 -5.51 30.30 -4.91
N THR A 135 -6.65 29.66 -4.82
CA THR A 135 -7.83 30.21 -4.13
C THR A 135 -7.87 29.66 -2.71
N ARG A 136 -7.83 30.55 -1.72
CA ARG A 136 -8.11 30.20 -0.32
C ARG A 136 -9.61 30.24 -0.08
N GLY A 137 -10.15 29.25 0.64
CA GLY A 137 -11.56 29.25 1.05
C GLY A 137 -12.56 28.89 -0.04
N ALA A 138 -12.14 28.37 -1.19
CA ALA A 138 -13.05 27.94 -2.26
C ALA A 138 -14.06 26.87 -1.81
N GLY A 139 -13.72 26.10 -0.77
CA GLY A 139 -14.57 25.04 -0.24
C GLY A 139 -14.55 23.75 -1.08
N TRP A 140 -15.59 22.97 -0.90
CA TRP A 140 -15.71 21.63 -1.49
C TRP A 140 -17.06 21.47 -2.15
N GLU A 141 -17.10 20.59 -3.15
CA GLU A 141 -18.29 20.05 -3.77
C GLU A 141 -18.25 18.53 -3.67
N PHE A 142 -19.41 17.91 -3.66
CA PHE A 142 -19.51 16.47 -3.45
C PHE A 142 -20.25 15.85 -4.64
N ALA A 143 -19.51 15.08 -5.44
CA ALA A 143 -20.09 14.28 -6.50
C ALA A 143 -20.54 12.95 -5.92
N HIS A 144 -21.84 12.75 -5.85
CA HIS A 144 -22.42 11.45 -5.55
C HIS A 144 -22.53 10.66 -6.84
N VAL A 145 -22.06 9.42 -6.83
CA VAL A 145 -21.93 8.56 -8.00
C VAL A 145 -22.66 7.25 -7.74
N ALA A 146 -23.46 6.80 -8.67
CA ALA A 146 -24.06 5.47 -8.66
C ALA A 146 -23.71 4.76 -9.97
N ILE A 147 -23.28 3.49 -9.91
CA ILE A 147 -22.90 2.69 -11.08
C ILE A 147 -23.55 1.31 -10.97
N ASP A 148 -24.27 0.90 -11.99
CA ASP A 148 -24.78 -0.45 -12.08
C ASP A 148 -23.65 -1.45 -12.41
N ASP A 149 -23.56 -2.54 -11.64
CA ASP A 149 -22.47 -3.50 -11.74
C ASP A 149 -22.46 -4.24 -13.09
N HIS A 150 -23.61 -4.51 -13.67
CA HIS A 150 -23.71 -5.21 -14.95
C HIS A 150 -23.53 -4.29 -16.16
N SER A 151 -24.38 -3.27 -16.28
CA SER A 151 -24.40 -2.40 -17.47
C SER A 151 -23.30 -1.35 -17.48
N ARG A 152 -22.67 -1.09 -16.33
CA ARG A 152 -21.70 -0.01 -16.11
C ARG A 152 -22.25 1.39 -16.37
N VAL A 153 -23.56 1.51 -16.54
CA VAL A 153 -24.23 2.81 -16.63
C VAL A 153 -24.05 3.54 -15.32
N GLY A 154 -23.55 4.76 -15.39
CA GLY A 154 -23.30 5.62 -14.24
C GLY A 154 -24.29 6.76 -14.18
N PHE A 155 -24.73 7.11 -12.97
CA PHE A 155 -25.48 8.31 -12.66
C PHE A 155 -24.72 9.15 -11.65
N VAL A 156 -24.57 10.45 -11.91
CA VAL A 156 -23.79 11.37 -11.07
C VAL A 156 -24.62 12.61 -10.80
N GLN A 157 -24.58 13.07 -9.55
CA GLN A 157 -25.20 14.32 -9.14
C GLN A 157 -24.31 15.08 -8.17
N MET A 158 -24.25 16.41 -8.33
CA MET A 158 -23.48 17.27 -7.43
C MET A 158 -24.34 17.71 -6.26
N HIS A 159 -23.80 17.59 -5.04
CA HIS A 159 -24.43 18.06 -3.81
C HIS A 159 -23.49 18.98 -3.04
N ALA A 160 -24.06 19.79 -2.16
CA ALA A 160 -23.30 20.71 -1.30
C ALA A 160 -22.54 20.00 -0.17
N ASP A 161 -22.96 18.77 0.18
CA ASP A 161 -22.36 18.01 1.27
C ASP A 161 -22.48 16.48 1.04
N GLU A 162 -21.82 15.71 1.91
CA GLU A 162 -21.86 14.25 1.99
C GLU A 162 -22.73 13.74 3.15
N ARG A 163 -23.68 14.54 3.63
CA ARG A 163 -24.51 14.20 4.78
C ARG A 163 -25.63 13.23 4.40
N LYS A 164 -26.27 12.70 5.45
CA LYS A 164 -27.37 11.71 5.30
C LYS A 164 -28.53 12.20 4.43
N GLY A 165 -28.85 13.50 4.44
CA GLY A 165 -29.90 14.08 3.61
C GLY A 165 -29.56 13.98 2.12
N SER A 166 -28.39 14.51 1.75
CA SER A 166 -27.88 14.47 0.36
C SER A 166 -27.73 13.05 -0.15
N ALA A 167 -27.26 12.12 0.69
CA ALA A 167 -27.16 10.69 0.31
C ALA A 167 -28.55 10.07 0.03
N VAL A 168 -29.58 10.43 0.80
CA VAL A 168 -30.95 9.94 0.60
C VAL A 168 -31.58 10.55 -0.65
N GLU A 169 -31.40 11.84 -0.88
CA GLU A 169 -31.86 12.52 -2.10
C GLU A 169 -31.24 11.89 -3.33
N PHE A 170 -29.93 11.67 -3.29
CA PHE A 170 -29.20 11.03 -4.37
C PHE A 170 -29.67 9.59 -4.61
N LEU A 171 -29.90 8.79 -3.55
CA LEU A 171 -30.46 7.44 -3.69
C LEU A 171 -31.80 7.47 -4.43
N LYS A 172 -32.73 8.37 -4.05
CA LYS A 172 -34.04 8.51 -4.70
C LYS A 172 -33.90 8.90 -6.17
N ALA A 173 -33.02 9.88 -6.45
CA ALA A 173 -32.75 10.32 -7.82
C ALA A 173 -32.13 9.18 -8.66
N SER A 174 -31.20 8.41 -8.10
CA SER A 174 -30.58 7.26 -8.75
C SER A 174 -31.63 6.20 -9.10
N VAL A 175 -32.49 5.82 -8.17
CA VAL A 175 -33.58 4.83 -8.41
C VAL A 175 -34.51 5.32 -9.49
N ALA A 176 -34.90 6.59 -9.49
CA ALA A 176 -35.74 7.19 -10.52
C ALA A 176 -35.04 7.17 -11.90
N HIS A 177 -33.75 7.50 -11.95
CA HIS A 177 -32.95 7.46 -13.17
C HIS A 177 -32.92 6.05 -13.78
N TYR A 178 -32.58 5.03 -13.00
CA TYR A 178 -32.55 3.66 -13.50
C TYR A 178 -33.92 3.10 -13.83
N ALA A 179 -34.97 3.51 -13.11
CA ALA A 179 -36.34 3.15 -13.44
C ALA A 179 -36.79 3.72 -14.80
N ALA A 180 -36.38 4.94 -15.14
CA ALA A 180 -36.62 5.53 -16.47
C ALA A 180 -35.92 4.76 -17.60
N LEU A 181 -34.83 4.04 -17.29
CA LEU A 181 -34.12 3.12 -18.19
C LEU A 181 -34.75 1.69 -18.20
N GLY A 182 -35.85 1.46 -17.50
CA GLY A 182 -36.47 0.15 -17.35
C GLY A 182 -35.75 -0.79 -16.38
N VAL A 183 -34.83 -0.29 -15.55
CA VAL A 183 -34.03 -1.08 -14.64
C VAL A 183 -34.53 -0.91 -13.21
N LYS A 184 -34.90 -2.02 -12.56
CA LYS A 184 -35.28 -2.05 -11.14
C LYS A 184 -34.06 -2.39 -10.27
N ILE A 185 -33.74 -1.53 -9.31
CA ILE A 185 -32.63 -1.75 -8.39
C ILE A 185 -33.06 -2.71 -7.27
N GLU A 186 -32.35 -3.83 -7.14
CA GLU A 186 -32.59 -4.85 -6.12
C GLU A 186 -31.64 -4.71 -4.91
N ARG A 187 -30.38 -4.40 -5.17
CA ARG A 187 -29.33 -4.31 -4.15
C ARG A 187 -28.49 -3.06 -4.31
N LEU A 188 -27.99 -2.59 -3.18
CA LEU A 188 -27.08 -1.46 -3.12
C LEU A 188 -25.85 -1.85 -2.29
N ILE A 189 -24.66 -1.48 -2.75
CA ILE A 189 -23.44 -1.55 -1.96
C ILE A 189 -22.83 -0.16 -1.82
N THR A 190 -22.38 0.16 -0.60
CA THR A 190 -21.70 1.41 -0.27
C THR A 190 -20.47 1.13 0.59
N ASP A 191 -19.64 2.12 0.78
CA ASP A 191 -18.64 2.10 1.84
C ASP A 191 -19.30 2.21 3.22
N ASN A 192 -18.46 2.25 4.29
CA ASN A 192 -18.91 2.39 5.66
C ASN A 192 -19.07 3.84 6.11
N GLY A 193 -19.25 4.80 5.20
CA GLY A 193 -19.43 6.22 5.48
C GLY A 193 -20.61 6.49 6.41
N ALA A 194 -20.50 7.53 7.24
CA ALA A 194 -21.50 7.88 8.25
C ALA A 194 -22.89 8.16 7.66
N ALA A 195 -22.94 8.75 6.46
CA ALA A 195 -24.19 9.02 5.75
C ALA A 195 -24.96 7.73 5.44
N TYR A 196 -24.26 6.73 4.90
CA TYR A 196 -24.83 5.44 4.52
C TYR A 196 -25.21 4.56 5.72
N ARG A 197 -24.51 4.73 6.85
CA ARG A 197 -24.82 4.03 8.12
C ARG A 197 -25.97 4.68 8.91
N SER A 198 -26.53 5.78 8.42
CA SER A 198 -27.61 6.49 9.11
C SER A 198 -28.91 5.68 9.07
N ARG A 199 -29.72 5.83 10.15
CA ARG A 199 -31.07 5.23 10.20
C ARG A 199 -31.96 5.71 9.03
N LEU A 200 -31.84 6.99 8.67
CA LEU A 200 -32.61 7.58 7.57
C LEU A 200 -32.31 6.88 6.25
N PHE A 201 -31.04 6.63 5.95
CA PHE A 201 -30.64 5.96 4.71
C PHE A 201 -31.15 4.49 4.69
N ALA A 202 -30.96 3.77 5.81
CA ALA A 202 -31.46 2.39 5.94
C ALA A 202 -32.99 2.29 5.77
N GLN A 203 -33.76 3.19 6.40
CA GLN A 203 -35.20 3.27 6.26
C GLN A 203 -35.63 3.56 4.81
N THR A 204 -34.90 4.45 4.11
CA THR A 204 -35.17 4.76 2.72
C THR A 204 -34.93 3.53 1.82
N CYS A 205 -33.81 2.82 2.01
CA CYS A 205 -33.54 1.57 1.29
C CYS A 205 -34.65 0.54 1.52
N GLN A 206 -35.06 0.36 2.77
CA GLN A 206 -36.14 -0.56 3.14
C GLN A 206 -37.49 -0.18 2.49
N ALA A 207 -37.87 1.10 2.53
CA ALA A 207 -39.09 1.60 1.92
C ALA A 207 -39.13 1.41 0.39
N MET A 208 -37.93 1.42 -0.26
CA MET A 208 -37.79 1.17 -1.69
C MET A 208 -37.60 -0.32 -2.04
N GLY A 209 -37.58 -1.22 -1.05
CA GLY A 209 -37.36 -2.65 -1.26
C GLY A 209 -35.91 -2.99 -1.69
N ILE A 210 -34.95 -2.12 -1.40
CA ILE A 210 -33.55 -2.28 -1.81
C ILE A 210 -32.76 -2.92 -0.67
N LYS A 211 -32.07 -4.03 -0.95
CA LYS A 211 -31.18 -4.66 0.02
C LYS A 211 -29.83 -3.93 0.09
N HIS A 212 -29.60 -3.18 1.16
CA HIS A 212 -28.36 -2.46 1.37
C HIS A 212 -27.27 -3.35 2.00
N SER A 213 -26.05 -3.26 1.48
CA SER A 213 -24.85 -3.96 1.96
C SER A 213 -23.68 -2.98 2.05
N PHE A 214 -22.72 -3.27 2.95
CA PHE A 214 -21.52 -2.48 3.10
C PHE A 214 -20.30 -3.24 2.58
N THR A 215 -19.31 -2.51 2.11
CA THR A 215 -17.98 -3.10 1.82
C THR A 215 -17.34 -3.62 3.10
N LYS A 216 -16.54 -4.68 2.97
CA LYS A 216 -15.78 -5.20 4.12
C LYS A 216 -14.76 -4.13 4.57
N PRO A 217 -14.56 -3.95 5.90
CA PRO A 217 -13.56 -3.05 6.41
C PRO A 217 -12.18 -3.32 5.78
N TYR A 218 -11.44 -2.27 5.45
CA TYR A 218 -10.11 -2.35 4.80
C TYR A 218 -10.06 -3.03 3.42
N ARG A 219 -11.19 -3.20 2.74
CA ARG A 219 -11.27 -3.70 1.35
C ARG A 219 -12.04 -2.72 0.46
N PRO A 220 -11.51 -1.53 0.18
CA PRO A 220 -12.18 -0.52 -0.65
C PRO A 220 -12.36 -0.96 -2.12
N GLN A 221 -11.64 -1.97 -2.55
CA GLN A 221 -11.68 -2.50 -3.92
C GLN A 221 -13.00 -3.17 -4.30
N THR A 222 -13.92 -3.30 -3.36
CA THR A 222 -15.23 -3.94 -3.57
C THR A 222 -16.32 -2.92 -3.95
N ASN A 223 -16.00 -1.63 -3.87
CA ASN A 223 -16.92 -0.54 -4.25
C ASN A 223 -16.38 0.25 -5.43
#